data_ba0cbb46c699c5c40667da9ba42b5f6f
#
_entry.id   ba0cbb46c699c5c40667da9ba42b5f6f
#
_cell.length_a   1.000
_cell.length_b   1.000
_cell.length_c   1.000
_cell.angle_alpha   90.00
_cell.angle_beta   90.00
_cell.angle_gamma   90.00
#
_symmetry.space_group_name_H-M   'P 1'
#
loop_
_entity.id
_entity.type
_entity.pdbx_description
1 polymer ?
#
loop_
_entity_poly.entity_id
_entity_poly.type
_entity_poly.pdbx_seq_one_letter_code
_entity_poly.pdbx_strand_id
1 'polypeptide(L)'
;MYEEYFSLKERPFSLTPDPDFLFLSGSHQRALDHLLFGLESGEGFIVVTGDIGVGKTTVCRALLRRLSERFATALVVNTLVTEKELLRTVLDDFGAPVPDGTRKDLLDALNRFLLAEAEAGRRPVLIIDEAQNLAPPLLEQVRLLSNLETEKRKLLQIVLFGQKELQEKLRLPQLRQFDQRITVRATILPLDLRETSRYIQHRMSVAGAAGSAFLSPAAERLLHRRSRGVPRRINQLCDRALLAACVRNAARVEPEDVVRAAASLSDGSKRIGWTSWPWRWFRPGRGGAA
;
A
#
# COMPACT_ATOMS: atom_id res chain seq x y z
N MET A 1 1.22 -4.16 26.53
CA MET A 1 1.09 -2.99 27.48
C MET A 1 -0.28 -2.31 27.29
N TYR A 2 -0.54 -1.48 26.25
CA TYR A 2 -1.88 -0.89 26.08
C TYR A 2 -2.92 -1.89 25.56
N GLU A 3 -2.49 -2.96 24.93
CA GLU A 3 -3.35 -4.04 24.44
C GLU A 3 -4.14 -4.68 25.61
N GLU A 4 -3.46 -5.04 26.68
CA GLU A 4 -4.09 -5.59 27.89
C GLU A 4 -4.99 -4.55 28.56
N TYR A 5 -4.54 -3.30 28.62
CA TYR A 5 -5.31 -2.21 29.25
C TYR A 5 -6.65 -1.96 28.55
N PHE A 6 -6.68 -1.99 27.21
CA PHE A 6 -7.89 -1.83 26.39
C PHE A 6 -8.56 -3.16 26.02
N SER A 7 -8.14 -4.29 26.62
CA SER A 7 -8.66 -5.64 26.34
C SER A 7 -8.62 -6.01 24.86
N LEU A 8 -7.53 -5.66 24.20
CA LEU A 8 -7.28 -5.97 22.78
C LEU A 8 -6.54 -7.30 22.66
N LYS A 9 -6.88 -8.09 21.64
CA LYS A 9 -6.20 -9.35 21.30
C LYS A 9 -4.84 -9.13 20.65
N GLU A 10 -4.71 -8.02 19.93
CA GLU A 10 -3.51 -7.66 19.17
C GLU A 10 -3.45 -6.14 18.93
N ARG A 11 -2.33 -5.68 18.34
CA ARG A 11 -2.12 -4.26 18.03
C ARG A 11 -2.97 -3.79 16.86
N PRO A 12 -3.97 -2.92 17.08
CA PRO A 12 -4.87 -2.47 16.02
C PRO A 12 -4.18 -1.61 14.96
N PHE A 13 -3.10 -0.92 15.31
CA PHE A 13 -2.45 0.07 14.45
C PHE A 13 -1.02 -0.31 14.04
N SER A 14 -0.73 -1.61 13.92
CA SER A 14 0.51 -2.11 13.34
C SER A 14 0.73 -1.53 11.93
N LEU A 15 2.00 -1.20 11.62
CA LEU A 15 2.40 -0.76 10.28
C LEU A 15 2.68 -1.92 9.34
N THR A 16 2.84 -3.13 9.87
CA THR A 16 2.96 -4.35 9.06
C THR A 16 1.62 -4.62 8.37
N PRO A 17 1.62 -4.80 7.05
CA PRO A 17 0.40 -5.11 6.33
C PRO A 17 -0.18 -6.45 6.77
N ASP A 18 -1.39 -6.41 7.33
CA ASP A 18 -2.17 -7.58 7.71
C ASP A 18 -3.47 -7.59 6.90
N PRO A 19 -3.79 -8.71 6.23
CA PRO A 19 -5.00 -8.87 5.45
C PRO A 19 -6.31 -8.67 6.23
N ASP A 20 -6.34 -9.07 7.50
CA ASP A 20 -7.54 -9.01 8.32
C ASP A 20 -7.93 -7.57 8.66
N PHE A 21 -6.93 -6.67 8.71
CA PHE A 21 -7.12 -5.24 8.90
C PHE A 21 -7.40 -4.48 7.60
N LEU A 22 -7.76 -5.16 6.51
CA LEU A 22 -8.04 -4.53 5.23
C LEU A 22 -9.29 -3.65 5.32
N PHE A 23 -9.12 -2.35 5.11
CA PHE A 23 -10.20 -1.38 4.98
C PHE A 23 -10.12 -0.70 3.61
N LEU A 24 -11.14 -0.88 2.79
CA LEU A 24 -11.26 -0.21 1.51
C LEU A 24 -12.17 1.01 1.65
N SER A 25 -11.60 2.21 1.57
CA SER A 25 -12.36 3.46 1.47
C SER A 25 -13.04 3.60 0.12
N GLY A 26 -13.90 4.60 -0.03
CA GLY A 26 -14.53 4.89 -1.31
C GLY A 26 -13.52 5.10 -2.45
N SER A 27 -12.38 5.76 -2.19
CA SER A 27 -11.34 5.94 -3.22
C SER A 27 -10.61 4.64 -3.55
N HIS A 28 -10.36 3.77 -2.57
CA HIS A 28 -9.79 2.43 -2.79
C HIS A 28 -10.71 1.56 -3.64
N GLN A 29 -12.01 1.55 -3.32
CA GLN A 29 -13.00 0.76 -4.06
C GLN A 29 -13.09 1.22 -5.51
N ARG A 30 -13.22 2.54 -5.76
CA ARG A 30 -13.24 3.08 -7.12
C ARG A 30 -11.97 2.74 -7.91
N ALA A 31 -10.80 2.85 -7.29
CA ALA A 31 -9.54 2.49 -7.96
C ALA A 31 -9.53 1.00 -8.33
N LEU A 32 -10.01 0.13 -7.43
CA LEU A 32 -10.09 -1.31 -7.66
C LEU A 32 -11.11 -1.66 -8.76
N ASP A 33 -12.26 -0.99 -8.79
CA ASP A 33 -13.28 -1.17 -9.84
C ASP A 33 -12.75 -0.74 -11.21
N HIS A 34 -12.02 0.39 -11.30
CA HIS A 34 -11.35 0.81 -12.53
C HIS A 34 -10.28 -0.17 -12.99
N LEU A 35 -9.50 -0.73 -12.05
CA LEU A 35 -8.50 -1.76 -12.35
C LEU A 35 -9.15 -3.02 -12.93
N LEU A 36 -10.16 -3.56 -12.25
CA LEU A 36 -10.85 -4.77 -12.68
C LEU A 36 -11.53 -4.55 -14.05
N PHE A 37 -12.23 -3.43 -14.22
CA PHE A 37 -12.86 -3.09 -15.50
C PHE A 37 -11.81 -2.97 -16.61
N GLY A 38 -10.70 -2.25 -16.40
CA GLY A 38 -9.66 -2.11 -17.41
C GLY A 38 -9.01 -3.44 -17.78
N LEU A 39 -8.74 -4.30 -16.80
CA LEU A 39 -8.19 -5.65 -17.06
C LEU A 39 -9.19 -6.54 -17.81
N GLU A 40 -10.46 -6.54 -17.44
CA GLU A 40 -11.49 -7.31 -18.16
C GLU A 40 -11.72 -6.78 -19.58
N SER A 41 -11.61 -5.47 -19.80
CA SER A 41 -11.72 -4.84 -21.13
C SER A 41 -10.46 -5.05 -22.00
N GLY A 42 -9.40 -5.63 -21.46
CA GLY A 42 -8.15 -5.87 -22.23
C GLY A 42 -7.27 -4.63 -22.42
N GLU A 43 -7.42 -3.63 -21.53
CA GLU A 43 -6.62 -2.41 -21.59
C GLU A 43 -5.12 -2.70 -21.37
N GLY A 44 -4.26 -2.08 -22.21
CA GLY A 44 -2.84 -2.37 -22.19
C GLY A 44 -2.09 -1.76 -21.01
N PHE A 45 -2.45 -0.54 -20.63
CA PHE A 45 -1.81 0.17 -19.52
C PHE A 45 -2.83 0.79 -18.58
N ILE A 46 -2.67 0.49 -17.30
CA ILE A 46 -3.44 1.09 -16.21
C ILE A 46 -2.47 1.70 -15.20
N VAL A 47 -2.71 2.93 -14.76
CA VAL A 47 -1.87 3.63 -13.79
C VAL A 47 -2.70 4.02 -12.57
N VAL A 48 -2.22 3.60 -11.40
CA VAL A 48 -2.81 3.97 -10.10
C VAL A 48 -1.81 4.82 -9.33
N THR A 49 -2.21 6.01 -8.97
CA THR A 49 -1.35 6.92 -8.22
C THR A 49 -1.95 7.34 -6.89
N GLY A 50 -1.11 7.85 -6.00
CA GLY A 50 -1.54 8.36 -4.70
C GLY A 50 -0.35 8.71 -3.83
N ASP A 51 -0.56 9.50 -2.80
CA ASP A 51 0.48 9.94 -1.88
C ASP A 51 1.09 8.75 -1.08
N ILE A 52 2.21 9.00 -0.40
CA ILE A 52 2.85 7.99 0.45
C ILE A 52 1.91 7.61 1.60
N GLY A 53 1.70 6.29 1.77
CA GLY A 53 0.93 5.76 2.91
C GLY A 53 -0.60 5.83 2.75
N VAL A 54 -1.14 6.19 1.57
CA VAL A 54 -2.59 6.19 1.31
C VAL A 54 -3.17 4.79 1.04
N GLY A 55 -2.34 3.75 0.88
CA GLY A 55 -2.81 2.37 0.71
C GLY A 55 -2.71 1.82 -0.71
N LYS A 56 -1.82 2.32 -1.57
CA LYS A 56 -1.59 1.78 -2.93
C LYS A 56 -1.32 0.27 -2.92
N THR A 57 -0.34 -0.17 -2.14
CA THR A 57 -0.01 -1.59 -1.98
C THR A 57 -1.18 -2.40 -1.41
N THR A 58 -2.05 -1.78 -0.61
CA THR A 58 -3.29 -2.40 -0.13
C THR A 58 -4.25 -2.69 -1.28
N VAL A 59 -4.44 -1.73 -2.20
CA VAL A 59 -5.26 -1.91 -3.41
C VAL A 59 -4.63 -2.94 -4.35
N CYS A 60 -3.31 -2.92 -4.52
CA CYS A 60 -2.57 -3.92 -5.31
C CYS A 60 -2.85 -5.35 -4.78
N ARG A 61 -2.72 -5.58 -3.48
CA ARG A 61 -3.02 -6.88 -2.86
C ARG A 61 -4.49 -7.26 -2.96
N ALA A 62 -5.40 -6.30 -2.82
CA ALA A 62 -6.83 -6.53 -3.01
C ALA A 62 -7.16 -6.90 -4.46
N LEU A 63 -6.49 -6.28 -5.44
CA LEU A 63 -6.59 -6.66 -6.85
C LEU A 63 -6.17 -8.11 -7.06
N LEU A 64 -4.95 -8.48 -6.63
CA LEU A 64 -4.42 -9.85 -6.79
C LEU A 64 -5.37 -10.92 -6.21
N ARG A 65 -6.03 -10.64 -5.09
CA ARG A 65 -7.02 -11.57 -4.49
C ARG A 65 -8.33 -11.67 -5.27
N ARG A 66 -8.68 -10.65 -6.06
CA ARG A 66 -9.92 -10.62 -6.85
C ARG A 66 -9.74 -11.12 -8.27
N LEU A 67 -8.50 -11.16 -8.76
CA LEU A 67 -8.22 -11.71 -10.08
C LEU A 67 -8.50 -13.21 -10.06
N SER A 68 -9.29 -13.66 -11.04
CA SER A 68 -9.61 -15.07 -11.23
C SER A 68 -8.43 -15.83 -11.85
N GLU A 69 -8.51 -17.15 -11.90
CA GLU A 69 -7.52 -18.03 -12.55
C GLU A 69 -7.34 -17.75 -14.06
N ARG A 70 -8.23 -16.95 -14.64
CA ARG A 70 -8.07 -16.47 -16.03
C ARG A 70 -6.95 -15.46 -16.21
N PHE A 71 -6.40 -14.93 -15.13
CA PHE A 71 -5.27 -14.01 -15.17
C PHE A 71 -4.01 -14.69 -14.64
N ALA A 72 -2.97 -14.72 -15.46
CA ALA A 72 -1.62 -15.03 -15.00
C ALA A 72 -0.98 -13.73 -14.51
N THR A 73 -0.53 -13.67 -13.27
CA THR A 73 -0.04 -12.41 -12.67
C THR A 73 1.44 -12.48 -12.35
N ALA A 74 2.17 -11.39 -12.61
CA ALA A 74 3.52 -11.16 -12.10
C ALA A 74 3.56 -9.83 -11.35
N LEU A 75 4.18 -9.81 -10.16
CA LEU A 75 4.29 -8.65 -9.29
C LEU A 75 5.76 -8.26 -9.08
N VAL A 76 6.15 -7.11 -9.60
CA VAL A 76 7.46 -6.50 -9.37
C VAL A 76 7.36 -5.45 -8.27
N VAL A 77 8.01 -5.71 -7.14
CA VAL A 77 8.08 -4.78 -6.00
C VAL A 77 9.42 -4.05 -5.95
N ASN A 78 10.50 -4.74 -6.31
CA ASN A 78 11.82 -4.12 -6.40
C ASN A 78 12.01 -3.49 -7.78
N THR A 79 12.00 -2.16 -7.82
CA THR A 79 12.09 -1.36 -9.04
C THR A 79 13.47 -0.71 -9.26
N LEU A 80 14.41 -0.92 -8.32
CA LEU A 80 15.81 -0.49 -8.45
C LEU A 80 16.65 -1.61 -9.11
N VAL A 81 16.36 -1.88 -10.36
CA VAL A 81 16.93 -3.00 -11.11
C VAL A 81 17.37 -2.56 -12.51
N THR A 82 18.26 -3.32 -13.14
CA THR A 82 18.58 -3.21 -14.54
C THR A 82 17.46 -3.81 -15.40
N GLU A 83 17.48 -3.54 -16.70
CA GLU A 83 16.51 -4.11 -17.65
C GLU A 83 16.53 -5.65 -17.64
N LYS A 84 17.74 -6.24 -17.61
CA LYS A 84 17.91 -7.68 -17.58
C LYS A 84 17.34 -8.31 -16.31
N GLU A 85 17.57 -7.66 -15.16
CA GLU A 85 17.02 -8.08 -13.88
C GLU A 85 15.50 -7.96 -13.84
N LEU A 86 14.94 -6.89 -14.42
CA LEU A 86 13.48 -6.74 -14.52
C LEU A 86 12.87 -7.90 -15.31
N LEU A 87 13.40 -8.22 -16.49
CA LEU A 87 12.90 -9.33 -17.32
C LEU A 87 13.01 -10.68 -16.59
N ARG A 88 14.11 -10.92 -15.88
CA ARG A 88 14.28 -12.13 -15.06
C ARG A 88 13.23 -12.20 -13.97
N THR A 89 13.04 -11.11 -13.22
CA THR A 89 12.02 -11.03 -12.16
C THR A 89 10.61 -11.28 -12.70
N VAL A 90 10.29 -10.70 -13.85
CA VAL A 90 8.98 -10.88 -14.51
C VAL A 90 8.76 -12.33 -14.91
N LEU A 91 9.75 -12.98 -15.52
CA LEU A 91 9.66 -14.39 -15.91
C LEU A 91 9.51 -15.30 -14.68
N ASP A 92 10.34 -15.08 -13.66
CA ASP A 92 10.35 -15.85 -12.42
C ASP A 92 8.99 -15.77 -11.71
N ASP A 93 8.44 -14.56 -11.58
CA ASP A 93 7.15 -14.34 -10.89
C ASP A 93 5.95 -14.88 -11.69
N PHE A 94 6.05 -14.93 -13.01
CA PHE A 94 5.09 -15.68 -13.85
C PHE A 94 5.24 -17.20 -13.73
N GLY A 95 6.28 -17.71 -13.09
CA GLY A 95 6.61 -19.14 -13.09
C GLY A 95 7.11 -19.66 -14.44
N ALA A 96 7.59 -18.77 -15.30
CA ALA A 96 8.13 -19.11 -16.61
C ALA A 96 9.62 -19.50 -16.53
N PRO A 97 10.14 -20.35 -17.44
CA PRO A 97 11.56 -20.66 -17.50
C PRO A 97 12.41 -19.40 -17.69
N VAL A 98 13.40 -19.21 -16.81
CA VAL A 98 14.34 -18.08 -16.89
C VAL A 98 15.65 -18.55 -17.52
N PRO A 99 15.95 -18.24 -18.79
CA PRO A 99 17.19 -18.66 -19.43
C PRO A 99 18.40 -17.91 -18.88
N ASP A 100 19.53 -18.61 -18.78
CA ASP A 100 20.83 -17.99 -18.59
C ASP A 100 21.35 -17.49 -19.94
N GLY A 101 21.00 -16.25 -20.27
CA GLY A 101 21.28 -15.74 -21.61
C GLY A 101 21.33 -14.21 -21.68
N THR A 102 21.27 -13.74 -22.90
CA THR A 102 21.23 -12.33 -23.25
C THR A 102 19.83 -11.74 -22.97
N ARG A 103 19.71 -10.42 -23.07
CA ARG A 103 18.41 -9.72 -23.04
C ARG A 103 17.43 -10.31 -24.07
N LYS A 104 17.95 -10.66 -25.27
CA LYS A 104 17.12 -11.23 -26.31
C LYS A 104 16.53 -12.58 -25.89
N ASP A 105 17.33 -13.46 -25.29
CA ASP A 105 16.86 -14.78 -24.83
C ASP A 105 15.74 -14.66 -23.78
N LEU A 106 15.84 -13.66 -22.90
CA LEU A 106 14.80 -13.36 -21.91
C LEU A 106 13.50 -12.84 -22.55
N LEU A 107 13.61 -11.94 -23.54
CA LEU A 107 12.46 -11.45 -24.30
C LEU A 107 11.79 -12.57 -25.11
N ASP A 108 12.57 -13.43 -25.74
CA ASP A 108 12.05 -14.58 -26.48
C ASP A 108 11.36 -15.60 -25.55
N ALA A 109 11.89 -15.79 -24.34
CA ALA A 109 11.26 -16.62 -23.30
C ALA A 109 9.93 -16.01 -22.85
N LEU A 110 9.91 -14.71 -22.57
CA LEU A 110 8.70 -14.00 -22.20
C LEU A 110 7.64 -14.08 -23.29
N ASN A 111 8.01 -13.84 -24.54
CA ASN A 111 7.07 -13.89 -25.66
C ASN A 111 6.48 -15.30 -25.82
N ARG A 112 7.29 -16.36 -25.73
CA ARG A 112 6.79 -17.74 -25.75
C ARG A 112 5.81 -18.04 -24.63
N PHE A 113 6.11 -17.58 -23.40
CA PHE A 113 5.20 -17.72 -22.25
C PHE A 113 3.87 -17.01 -22.52
N LEU A 114 3.93 -15.76 -22.96
CA LEU A 114 2.71 -14.95 -23.22
C LEU A 114 1.83 -15.58 -24.29
N LEU A 115 2.43 -16.15 -25.35
CA LEU A 115 1.70 -16.87 -26.40
C LEU A 115 1.03 -18.13 -25.85
N ALA A 116 1.73 -18.93 -25.05
CA ALA A 116 1.19 -20.13 -24.43
C ALA A 116 0.01 -19.80 -23.48
N GLU A 117 0.13 -18.72 -22.67
CA GLU A 117 -0.96 -18.24 -21.82
C GLU A 117 -2.17 -17.81 -22.65
N ALA A 118 -1.93 -17.13 -23.75
CA ALA A 118 -2.97 -16.69 -24.66
C ALA A 118 -3.71 -17.86 -25.34
N GLU A 119 -2.98 -18.93 -25.72
CA GLU A 119 -3.56 -20.17 -26.25
C GLU A 119 -4.37 -20.92 -25.18
N ALA A 120 -3.91 -20.91 -23.94
CA ALA A 120 -4.64 -21.45 -22.78
C ALA A 120 -5.86 -20.59 -22.37
N GLY A 121 -6.13 -19.46 -23.05
CA GLY A 121 -7.22 -18.56 -22.73
C GLY A 121 -6.99 -17.70 -21.50
N ARG A 122 -5.76 -17.67 -20.95
CA ARG A 122 -5.39 -16.81 -19.82
C ARG A 122 -4.87 -15.46 -20.28
N ARG A 123 -4.93 -14.48 -19.40
CA ARG A 123 -4.54 -13.09 -19.65
C ARG A 123 -3.37 -12.71 -18.73
N PRO A 124 -2.15 -12.60 -19.25
CA PRO A 124 -1.01 -12.16 -18.46
C PRO A 124 -1.13 -10.69 -18.02
N VAL A 125 -0.86 -10.44 -16.74
CA VAL A 125 -0.89 -9.11 -16.12
C VAL A 125 0.41 -8.90 -15.35
N LEU A 126 1.20 -7.93 -15.78
CA LEU A 126 2.37 -7.45 -15.07
C LEU A 126 1.97 -6.29 -14.16
N ILE A 127 2.19 -6.44 -12.87
CA ILE A 127 1.94 -5.40 -11.87
C ILE A 127 3.29 -4.89 -11.37
N ILE A 128 3.50 -3.59 -11.39
CA ILE A 128 4.72 -2.96 -10.87
C ILE A 128 4.31 -2.01 -9.74
N ASP A 129 4.69 -2.31 -8.51
CA ASP A 129 4.53 -1.40 -7.37
C ASP A 129 5.74 -0.45 -7.27
N GLU A 130 5.53 0.73 -6.66
CA GLU A 130 6.53 1.79 -6.52
C GLU A 130 7.18 2.20 -7.88
N ALA A 131 6.39 2.22 -8.95
CA ALA A 131 6.85 2.46 -10.33
C ALA A 131 7.50 3.85 -10.54
N GLN A 132 7.33 4.82 -9.63
CA GLN A 132 8.06 6.09 -9.68
C GLN A 132 9.58 5.91 -9.52
N ASN A 133 10.04 4.77 -8.99
CA ASN A 133 11.47 4.49 -8.85
C ASN A 133 12.11 4.02 -10.16
N LEU A 134 11.32 3.54 -11.14
CA LEU A 134 11.84 3.16 -12.45
C LEU A 134 12.48 4.36 -13.14
N ALA A 135 13.70 4.20 -13.62
CA ALA A 135 14.36 5.20 -14.46
C ALA A 135 13.60 5.37 -15.79
N PRO A 136 13.61 6.55 -16.42
CA PRO A 136 12.93 6.77 -17.70
C PRO A 136 13.25 5.75 -18.80
N PRO A 137 14.53 5.32 -18.99
CA PRO A 137 14.83 4.26 -19.95
C PRO A 137 14.14 2.93 -19.63
N LEU A 138 13.99 2.60 -18.33
CA LEU A 138 13.36 1.36 -17.92
C LEU A 138 11.83 1.42 -18.10
N LEU A 139 11.21 2.58 -17.86
CA LEU A 139 9.80 2.82 -18.20
C LEU A 139 9.58 2.63 -19.71
N GLU A 140 10.49 3.11 -20.56
CA GLU A 140 10.39 2.90 -22.00
C GLU A 140 10.50 1.41 -22.38
N GLN A 141 11.34 0.65 -21.69
CA GLN A 141 11.36 -0.81 -21.87
C GLN A 141 10.03 -1.47 -21.46
N VAL A 142 9.46 -1.07 -20.34
CA VAL A 142 8.12 -1.54 -19.91
C VAL A 142 7.07 -1.20 -20.99
N ARG A 143 7.15 -0.02 -21.62
CA ARG A 143 6.30 0.34 -22.75
C ARG A 143 6.49 -0.61 -23.94
N LEU A 144 7.72 -0.97 -24.26
CA LEU A 144 8.02 -1.89 -25.35
C LEU A 144 7.49 -3.31 -25.11
N LEU A 145 7.41 -3.77 -23.85
CA LEU A 145 6.78 -5.05 -23.52
C LEU A 145 5.31 -5.10 -23.90
N SER A 146 4.61 -3.98 -23.88
CA SER A 146 3.20 -3.92 -24.30
C SER A 146 3.00 -4.02 -25.82
N ASN A 147 4.08 -4.00 -26.62
CA ASN A 147 4.02 -4.26 -28.06
C ASN A 147 3.95 -5.76 -28.36
N LEU A 148 4.08 -6.62 -27.35
CA LEU A 148 3.84 -8.05 -27.51
C LEU A 148 2.33 -8.26 -27.67
N GLU A 149 1.92 -8.39 -28.93
CA GLU A 149 0.51 -8.52 -29.32
C GLU A 149 0.38 -9.47 -30.50
N THR A 150 -0.79 -10.06 -30.64
CA THR A 150 -1.22 -10.75 -31.86
C THR A 150 -2.01 -9.77 -32.74
N GLU A 151 -2.38 -10.17 -33.93
CA GLU A 151 -3.26 -9.36 -34.81
C GLU A 151 -4.60 -8.99 -34.16
N LYS A 152 -5.02 -9.73 -33.13
CA LYS A 152 -6.38 -9.59 -32.54
C LYS A 152 -6.39 -9.08 -31.10
N ARG A 153 -5.28 -9.22 -30.34
CA ARG A 153 -5.26 -8.89 -28.90
C ARG A 153 -3.86 -8.62 -28.37
N LYS A 154 -3.78 -7.84 -27.32
CA LYS A 154 -2.58 -7.67 -26.52
C LYS A 154 -2.29 -8.94 -25.73
N LEU A 155 -1.02 -9.34 -25.70
CA LEU A 155 -0.56 -10.51 -24.94
C LEU A 155 -0.25 -10.18 -23.48
N LEU A 156 0.04 -8.91 -23.16
CA LEU A 156 0.42 -8.47 -21.83
C LEU A 156 -0.33 -7.19 -21.47
N GLN A 157 -0.97 -7.18 -20.30
CA GLN A 157 -1.53 -6.00 -19.66
C GLN A 157 -0.60 -5.53 -18.54
N ILE A 158 -0.44 -4.24 -18.35
CA ILE A 158 0.52 -3.68 -17.41
C ILE A 158 -0.20 -2.70 -16.45
N VAL A 159 -0.04 -2.94 -15.16
CA VAL A 159 -0.58 -2.09 -14.09
C VAL A 159 0.58 -1.46 -13.33
N LEU A 160 0.63 -0.14 -13.30
CA LEU A 160 1.64 0.62 -12.55
C LEU A 160 1.01 1.25 -11.32
N PHE A 161 1.52 0.91 -10.15
CA PHE A 161 1.24 1.63 -8.91
C PHE A 161 2.41 2.57 -8.60
N GLY A 162 2.11 3.84 -8.32
CA GLY A 162 3.16 4.82 -8.05
C GLY A 162 2.70 6.02 -7.24
N GLN A 163 3.66 6.85 -6.86
CA GLN A 163 3.40 8.14 -6.23
C GLN A 163 3.09 9.19 -7.29
N LYS A 164 2.79 10.43 -6.88
CA LYS A 164 2.49 11.54 -7.80
C LYS A 164 3.66 11.82 -8.76
N GLU A 165 4.87 11.58 -8.29
CA GLU A 165 6.11 11.69 -9.07
C GLU A 165 6.10 10.80 -10.32
N LEU A 166 5.37 9.67 -10.30
CA LEU A 166 5.17 8.85 -11.49
C LEU A 166 4.40 9.62 -12.57
N GLN A 167 3.36 10.36 -12.20
CA GLN A 167 2.59 11.18 -13.18
C GLN A 167 3.45 12.29 -13.77
N GLU A 168 4.27 12.95 -12.96
CA GLU A 168 5.20 13.98 -13.42
C GLU A 168 6.24 13.38 -14.37
N LYS A 169 6.79 12.21 -14.00
CA LYS A 169 7.75 11.49 -14.83
C LYS A 169 7.18 11.07 -16.18
N LEU A 170 5.93 10.55 -16.22
CA LEU A 170 5.25 10.15 -17.46
C LEU A 170 4.97 11.33 -18.40
N ARG A 171 4.87 12.56 -17.89
CA ARG A 171 4.70 13.78 -18.70
C ARG A 171 5.99 14.28 -19.35
N LEU A 172 7.16 13.71 -19.03
CA LEU A 172 8.41 14.08 -19.66
C LEU A 172 8.35 13.86 -21.18
N PRO A 173 8.95 14.74 -22.01
CA PRO A 173 8.89 14.62 -23.47
C PRO A 173 9.29 13.25 -23.99
N GLN A 174 10.30 12.63 -23.38
CA GLN A 174 10.81 11.31 -23.74
C GLN A 174 9.85 10.17 -23.43
N LEU A 175 8.86 10.35 -22.54
CA LEU A 175 7.86 9.34 -22.18
C LEU A 175 6.46 9.67 -22.73
N ARG A 176 6.35 10.68 -23.61
CA ARG A 176 5.07 11.09 -24.20
C ARG A 176 4.32 9.94 -24.89
N GLN A 177 5.04 9.07 -25.58
CA GLN A 177 4.45 7.90 -26.25
C GLN A 177 3.91 6.89 -25.23
N PHE A 178 4.55 6.76 -24.07
CA PHE A 178 4.05 5.95 -22.97
C PHE A 178 2.76 6.56 -22.40
N ASP A 179 2.78 7.85 -22.08
CA ASP A 179 1.66 8.57 -21.51
C ASP A 179 0.38 8.44 -22.35
N GLN A 180 0.51 8.47 -23.68
CA GLN A 180 -0.58 8.28 -24.65
C GLN A 180 -1.16 6.86 -24.67
N ARG A 181 -0.44 5.86 -24.18
CA ARG A 181 -0.90 4.45 -24.12
C ARG A 181 -1.66 4.11 -22.86
N ILE A 182 -1.64 5.00 -21.86
CA ILE A 182 -2.34 4.79 -20.60
C ILE A 182 -3.81 5.13 -20.81
N THR A 183 -4.64 4.10 -20.83
CA THR A 183 -6.09 4.21 -21.06
C THR A 183 -6.87 4.39 -19.78
N VAL A 184 -6.40 3.80 -18.68
CA VAL A 184 -7.07 3.90 -17.37
C VAL A 184 -6.14 4.55 -16.35
N ARG A 185 -6.66 5.59 -15.70
CA ARG A 185 -5.96 6.29 -14.60
C ARG A 185 -6.85 6.33 -13.38
N ALA A 186 -6.33 5.90 -12.26
CA ALA A 186 -7.00 6.01 -10.97
C ALA A 186 -6.12 6.74 -9.96
N THR A 187 -6.75 7.43 -9.03
CA THR A 187 -6.02 8.12 -7.95
C THR A 187 -6.60 7.72 -6.61
N ILE A 188 -5.74 7.23 -5.72
CA ILE A 188 -6.11 6.92 -4.35
C ILE A 188 -5.92 8.19 -3.52
N LEU A 189 -7.01 8.61 -2.89
CA LEU A 189 -7.06 9.81 -2.06
C LEU A 189 -6.93 9.45 -0.58
N PRO A 190 -6.43 10.36 0.26
CA PRO A 190 -6.53 10.24 1.70
C PRO A 190 -7.98 10.06 2.16
N LEU A 191 -8.18 9.44 3.31
CA LEU A 191 -9.49 9.26 3.92
C LEU A 191 -10.09 10.60 4.33
N ASP A 192 -11.39 10.79 4.12
CA ASP A 192 -12.12 11.91 4.71
C ASP A 192 -12.32 11.67 6.23
N LEU A 193 -12.97 12.63 6.92
CA LEU A 193 -13.18 12.52 8.37
C LEU A 193 -14.06 11.31 8.72
N ARG A 194 -15.12 11.04 7.95
CA ARG A 194 -16.02 9.91 8.18
C ARG A 194 -15.32 8.58 7.91
N GLU A 195 -14.56 8.52 6.84
CA GLU A 195 -13.75 7.34 6.49
C GLU A 195 -12.64 7.11 7.53
N THR A 196 -12.03 8.18 8.05
CA THR A 196 -11.03 8.10 9.13
C THR A 196 -11.64 7.47 10.40
N SER A 197 -12.83 7.92 10.81
CA SER A 197 -13.53 7.33 11.95
C SER A 197 -13.86 5.84 11.73
N ARG A 198 -14.43 5.49 10.57
CA ARG A 198 -14.72 4.10 10.21
C ARG A 198 -13.47 3.24 10.14
N TYR A 199 -12.37 3.77 9.62
CA TYR A 199 -11.08 3.10 9.56
C TYR A 199 -10.56 2.74 10.95
N ILE A 200 -10.59 3.71 11.88
CA ILE A 200 -10.17 3.50 13.27
C ILE A 200 -11.05 2.44 13.93
N GLN A 201 -12.39 2.59 13.83
CA GLN A 201 -13.34 1.64 14.38
C GLN A 201 -13.15 0.21 13.84
N HIS A 202 -12.96 0.08 12.52
CA HIS A 202 -12.69 -1.20 11.87
C HIS A 202 -11.45 -1.87 12.47
N ARG A 203 -10.33 -1.15 12.56
CA ARG A 203 -9.09 -1.70 13.10
C ARG A 203 -9.20 -2.08 14.58
N MET A 204 -9.89 -1.27 15.37
CA MET A 204 -10.16 -1.60 16.78
C MET A 204 -11.05 -2.84 16.91
N SER A 205 -12.08 -2.97 16.08
CA SER A 205 -12.97 -4.13 16.06
C SER A 205 -12.24 -5.42 15.69
N VAL A 206 -11.40 -5.40 14.66
CA VAL A 206 -10.57 -6.56 14.27
C VAL A 206 -9.62 -6.94 15.41
N ALA A 207 -9.03 -5.97 16.08
CA ALA A 207 -8.18 -6.22 17.26
C ALA A 207 -8.95 -6.73 18.49
N GLY A 208 -10.25 -6.98 18.37
CA GLY A 208 -11.07 -7.58 19.43
C GLY A 208 -11.63 -6.59 20.44
N ALA A 209 -11.61 -5.30 20.15
CA ALA A 209 -12.20 -4.31 21.01
C ALA A 209 -13.71 -4.54 21.18
N ALA A 210 -14.16 -4.83 22.39
CA ALA A 210 -15.57 -4.97 22.73
C ALA A 210 -16.17 -3.57 23.00
N GLY A 211 -16.96 -3.03 22.03
CA GLY A 211 -17.77 -1.82 22.24
C GLY A 211 -17.10 -0.50 21.87
N SER A 212 -17.71 0.57 22.28
CA SER A 212 -17.73 1.95 21.77
C SER A 212 -16.43 2.76 21.81
N ALA A 213 -16.46 3.82 21.01
CA ALA A 213 -15.65 5.06 20.98
C ALA A 213 -14.39 5.10 21.88
N PHE A 214 -13.32 4.43 21.45
CA PHE A 214 -11.99 4.52 22.08
C PHE A 214 -11.35 5.91 21.94
N LEU A 215 -11.88 6.74 21.04
CA LEU A 215 -11.50 8.14 20.88
C LEU A 215 -12.74 9.03 21.12
N SER A 216 -12.54 10.16 21.78
CA SER A 216 -13.58 11.19 21.82
C SER A 216 -13.76 11.83 20.43
N PRO A 217 -14.95 12.38 20.10
CA PRO A 217 -15.16 13.03 18.80
C PRO A 217 -14.20 14.20 18.55
N ALA A 218 -13.73 14.86 19.60
CA ALA A 218 -12.72 15.91 19.51
C ALA A 218 -11.33 15.35 19.16
N ALA A 219 -10.96 14.20 19.75
CA ALA A 219 -9.71 13.49 19.45
C ALA A 219 -9.71 12.99 18.00
N GLU A 220 -10.81 12.40 17.50
CA GLU A 220 -10.93 11.96 16.11
C GLU A 220 -10.74 13.11 15.12
N ARG A 221 -11.41 14.23 15.34
CA ARG A 221 -11.22 15.43 14.48
C ARG A 221 -9.79 15.94 14.49
N LEU A 222 -9.15 15.96 15.66
CA LEU A 222 -7.75 16.39 15.77
C LEU A 222 -6.82 15.41 15.09
N LEU A 223 -7.03 14.12 15.27
CA LEU A 223 -6.27 13.04 14.65
C LEU A 223 -6.36 13.09 13.13
N HIS A 224 -7.59 13.24 12.58
CA HIS A 224 -7.79 13.41 11.14
C HIS A 224 -7.01 14.62 10.61
N ARG A 225 -7.10 15.79 11.26
CA ARG A 225 -6.35 16.99 10.85
C ARG A 225 -4.84 16.76 10.87
N ARG A 226 -4.30 16.10 11.90
CA ARG A 226 -2.87 15.85 12.05
C ARG A 226 -2.35 14.80 11.07
N SER A 227 -3.14 13.77 10.80
CA SER A 227 -2.81 12.73 9.83
C SER A 227 -3.07 13.17 8.37
N ARG A 228 -3.91 14.20 8.16
CA ARG A 228 -4.47 14.59 6.85
C ARG A 228 -5.19 13.43 6.16
N GLY A 229 -5.80 12.53 6.93
CA GLY A 229 -6.48 11.35 6.42
C GLY A 229 -5.58 10.25 5.83
N VAL A 230 -4.26 10.35 5.98
CA VAL A 230 -3.31 9.34 5.46
C VAL A 230 -3.27 8.13 6.39
N PRO A 231 -3.68 6.92 5.97
CA PRO A 231 -3.78 5.72 6.81
C PRO A 231 -2.53 5.40 7.61
N ARG A 232 -1.36 5.47 7.00
CA ARG A 232 -0.09 5.24 7.69
C ARG A 232 0.14 6.20 8.85
N ARG A 233 -0.22 7.49 8.66
CA ARG A 233 -0.12 8.50 9.73
C ARG A 233 -1.19 8.31 10.78
N ILE A 234 -2.40 7.90 10.39
CA ILE A 234 -3.48 7.55 11.31
C ILE A 234 -2.99 6.44 12.24
N ASN A 235 -2.42 5.36 11.70
CA ASN A 235 -1.89 4.26 12.49
C ASN A 235 -0.83 4.73 13.49
N GLN A 236 0.15 5.49 13.04
CA GLN A 236 1.21 6.01 13.90
C GLN A 236 0.66 6.88 15.04
N LEU A 237 -0.30 7.76 14.74
CA LEU A 237 -0.91 8.63 15.74
C LEU A 237 -1.80 7.86 16.70
N CYS A 238 -2.62 6.91 16.22
CA CYS A 238 -3.48 6.10 17.06
C CYS A 238 -2.69 5.21 18.02
N ASP A 239 -1.64 4.53 17.52
CA ASP A 239 -0.78 3.67 18.36
C ASP A 239 -0.18 4.48 19.52
N ARG A 240 0.37 5.66 19.24
CA ARG A 240 0.94 6.55 20.26
C ARG A 240 -0.10 7.18 21.16
N ALA A 241 -1.27 7.52 20.65
CA ALA A 241 -2.35 8.12 21.45
C ALA A 241 -2.97 7.10 22.41
N LEU A 242 -3.15 5.83 22.00
CA LEU A 242 -3.57 4.75 22.89
C LEU A 242 -2.55 4.52 24.01
N LEU A 243 -1.25 4.55 23.69
CA LEU A 243 -0.22 4.44 24.70
C LEU A 243 -0.27 5.62 25.70
N ALA A 244 -0.48 6.86 25.20
CA ALA A 244 -0.58 8.05 26.07
C ALA A 244 -1.82 7.98 26.98
N ALA A 245 -2.97 7.53 26.48
CA ALA A 245 -4.18 7.34 27.25
C ALA A 245 -4.00 6.23 28.31
N CYS A 246 -3.36 5.12 27.96
CA CYS A 246 -3.02 4.04 28.90
C CYS A 246 -2.14 4.54 30.05
N VAL A 247 -1.07 5.30 29.75
CA VAL A 247 -0.20 5.91 30.79
C VAL A 247 -0.96 6.84 31.72
N ARG A 248 -2.00 7.51 31.23
CA ARG A 248 -2.87 8.40 32.00
C ARG A 248 -4.00 7.66 32.73
N ASN A 249 -4.09 6.35 32.61
CA ASN A 249 -5.19 5.52 33.13
C ASN A 249 -6.58 5.99 32.63
N ALA A 250 -6.66 6.42 31.36
CA ALA A 250 -7.91 6.93 30.78
C ALA A 250 -8.63 5.86 29.98
N ALA A 251 -9.94 5.76 30.13
CA ALA A 251 -10.78 4.78 29.41
C ALA A 251 -10.86 5.05 27.90
N ARG A 252 -10.53 6.28 27.46
CA ARG A 252 -10.54 6.67 26.04
C ARG A 252 -9.46 7.72 25.74
N VAL A 253 -9.11 7.81 24.47
CA VAL A 253 -8.18 8.81 23.93
C VAL A 253 -8.87 10.16 23.85
N GLU A 254 -8.23 11.18 24.42
CA GLU A 254 -8.66 12.58 24.37
C GLU A 254 -7.71 13.42 23.47
N PRO A 255 -8.08 14.67 23.12
CA PRO A 255 -7.24 15.53 22.26
C PRO A 255 -5.81 15.71 22.77
N GLU A 256 -5.59 15.75 24.07
CA GLU A 256 -4.25 15.87 24.66
C GLU A 256 -3.36 14.66 24.35
N ASP A 257 -3.93 13.45 24.30
CA ASP A 257 -3.19 12.23 23.95
C ASP A 257 -2.74 12.27 22.48
N VAL A 258 -3.59 12.79 21.59
CA VAL A 258 -3.25 13.01 20.18
C VAL A 258 -2.15 14.06 20.02
N VAL A 259 -2.17 15.13 20.84
CA VAL A 259 -1.10 16.13 20.85
C VAL A 259 0.23 15.52 21.28
N ARG A 260 0.22 14.74 22.38
CA ARG A 260 1.41 14.00 22.86
C ARG A 260 1.94 13.02 21.82
N ALA A 261 1.03 12.27 21.18
CA ALA A 261 1.37 11.36 20.09
C ALA A 261 2.05 12.09 18.93
N ALA A 262 1.50 13.23 18.49
CA ALA A 262 2.08 14.03 17.42
C ALA A 262 3.46 14.59 17.79
N ALA A 263 3.64 15.06 19.01
CA ALA A 263 4.93 15.55 19.51
C ALA A 263 5.99 14.45 19.48
N SER A 264 5.67 13.25 19.98
CA SER A 264 6.60 12.12 19.99
C SER A 264 7.04 11.66 18.58
N LEU A 265 6.18 11.86 17.56
CA LEU A 265 6.50 11.53 16.17
C LEU A 265 7.36 12.63 15.50
N SER A 266 7.23 13.89 15.91
CA SER A 266 8.04 15.00 15.41
C SER A 266 9.46 15.01 16.01
N ASP A 267 9.60 14.66 17.27
CA ASP A 267 10.90 14.57 17.96
C ASP A 267 11.75 13.38 17.49
N GLY A 268 11.13 12.34 16.91
CA GLY A 268 11.85 11.22 16.31
C GLY A 268 12.72 11.59 15.10
N SER A 269 12.62 12.82 14.56
CA SER A 269 13.57 13.38 13.58
C SER A 269 14.86 13.94 14.23
N LYS A 270 14.81 14.24 15.52
CA LYS A 270 16.00 14.55 16.34
C LYS A 270 16.24 13.33 17.22
N ARG A 271 17.34 12.60 17.00
CA ARG A 271 17.80 11.48 17.83
C ARG A 271 17.70 11.85 19.32
N ILE A 272 16.59 11.53 19.97
CA ILE A 272 16.52 11.51 21.43
C ILE A 272 16.95 10.12 21.83
N GLY A 273 18.17 10.04 22.42
CA GLY A 273 18.64 8.85 23.09
C GLY A 273 17.58 8.42 24.14
N TRP A 274 17.29 7.14 24.22
CA TRP A 274 16.37 6.49 25.15
C TRP A 274 16.76 6.64 26.63
N THR A 275 17.73 7.50 26.96
CA THR A 275 18.34 7.66 28.28
C THR A 275 17.66 8.70 29.17
N SER A 276 16.63 9.44 28.71
CA SER A 276 16.02 10.50 29.52
C SER A 276 14.51 10.35 29.83
N TRP A 277 13.95 9.15 29.71
CA TRP A 277 12.63 8.89 30.23
C TRP A 277 12.72 8.61 31.74
N PRO A 278 12.06 9.37 32.61
CA PRO A 278 12.17 9.16 34.05
C PRO A 278 11.37 7.94 34.49
N TRP A 279 12.03 6.78 34.55
CA TRP A 279 11.53 5.53 35.15
C TRP A 279 11.22 5.66 36.65
N ARG A 280 11.32 6.85 37.23
CA ARG A 280 11.19 7.08 38.69
C ARG A 280 9.79 6.94 39.24
N TRP A 281 8.75 6.70 38.42
CA TRP A 281 7.35 6.61 38.89
C TRP A 281 6.80 5.19 39.03
N PHE A 282 7.53 4.16 38.67
CA PHE A 282 7.17 2.78 38.93
C PHE A 282 7.80 2.26 40.23
N ARG A 283 7.28 2.66 41.41
CA ARG A 283 7.39 1.88 42.63
C ARG A 283 6.06 1.19 42.84
N PRO A 284 5.99 -0.18 42.82
CA PRO A 284 4.82 -0.88 43.33
C PRO A 284 4.74 -0.60 44.82
N GLY A 285 3.58 -0.08 45.28
CA GLY A 285 3.28 0.12 46.69
C GLY A 285 3.44 -1.21 47.43
N ARG A 286 4.35 -1.29 48.36
CA ARG A 286 4.39 -2.35 49.37
C ARG A 286 3.13 -2.21 50.23
N GLY A 287 2.19 -3.13 50.08
CA GLY A 287 1.15 -3.34 51.04
C GLY A 287 1.79 -3.71 52.37
N GLY A 288 1.58 -2.85 53.37
CA GLY A 288 1.91 -3.14 54.73
C GLY A 288 0.95 -4.18 55.31
N ALA A 289 1.52 -5.26 55.80
CA ALA A 289 0.84 -6.16 56.71
C ALA A 289 0.91 -5.53 58.13
N ALA A 290 -0.24 -5.48 58.79
CA ALA A 290 -0.42 -5.54 60.22
C ALA A 290 -1.74 -6.24 60.52
#